data_a71acf3170b8825ceaf659e947f785c5
#
_entry.id   a71acf3170b8825ceaf659e947f785c5
#
_cell.length_a   1.000
_cell.length_b   1.000
_cell.length_c   1.000
_cell.angle_alpha   90.00
_cell.angle_beta   90.00
_cell.angle_gamma   90.00
#
_symmetry.space_group_name_H-M   'P 1'
#
loop_
_entity.id
_entity.type
_entity.pdbx_description
1 polymer ?
#
loop_
_entity_poly.entity_id
_entity_poly.type
_entity_poly.pdbx_seq_one_letter_code
_entity_poly.pdbx_strand_id
1 'polypeptide(L)'
;MVALWRTRLRQHVQEQQKYLRLVFNDHFVLVLLILFGGALYAYSLLVKTLQPSWWLALCLAVIFTALIALGQLATLAQAPDQVFLLPKAEAFSDYLLKARRYSMMLPATLLGFAALAMWPLFAQLGQDPISATVTLLLAVWLFKDLDLWLQLLQRYHLPINWRHPRLVLLVITFAALFLGFYLHPAVALLVALTLNLVFRWLRSSLLADGLLNFEALIDLEADRMGRLYRFYNLFTDVPGLANSVHRRRYLDPLLKLVKPSKSETWAYLYLRGFLRGGEYLGLYLRLLVIGAIIVAVLSQWWLLLGFAILFLYMVGFQLLPFFFQYDEIVFTHLYPVAPNQKLAAFERLLMTLLLLEVVVFTLVALIRLQWLAALTIFVGGTAFVWGFTRWYARVRLRVHDAMR
;
A
#
# COMPACT_ATOMS: atom_id res chain seq x y z
N MET A 1 -12.98 32.90 -1.47
CA MET A 1 -12.52 31.53 -1.06
C MET A 1 -13.49 30.41 -1.44
N VAL A 2 -14.83 30.57 -1.28
CA VAL A 2 -15.80 29.51 -1.62
C VAL A 2 -15.76 29.09 -3.11
N ALA A 3 -15.68 30.04 -4.03
CA ALA A 3 -15.59 29.77 -5.47
C ALA A 3 -14.30 29.01 -5.80
N LEU A 4 -13.17 29.45 -5.27
CA LEU A 4 -11.87 28.78 -5.44
C LEU A 4 -11.91 27.30 -4.98
N TRP A 5 -12.50 27.05 -3.79
CA TRP A 5 -12.69 25.69 -3.29
C TRP A 5 -13.50 24.83 -4.27
N ARG A 6 -14.65 25.33 -4.75
CA ARG A 6 -15.51 24.58 -5.66
C ARG A 6 -14.81 24.24 -6.97
N THR A 7 -14.05 25.17 -7.53
CA THR A 7 -13.31 24.95 -8.78
C THR A 7 -12.25 23.87 -8.59
N ARG A 8 -11.43 23.97 -7.54
CA ARG A 8 -10.37 23.00 -7.25
C ARG A 8 -10.94 21.62 -6.93
N LEU A 9 -12.00 21.56 -6.13
CA LEU A 9 -12.67 20.31 -5.81
C LEU A 9 -13.20 19.63 -7.07
N ARG A 10 -13.83 20.38 -7.97
CA ARG A 10 -14.32 19.83 -9.24
C ARG A 10 -13.19 19.26 -10.09
N GLN A 11 -12.11 20.00 -10.23
CA GLN A 11 -10.92 19.53 -10.97
C GLN A 11 -10.34 18.27 -10.33
N HIS A 12 -10.17 18.27 -9.01
CA HIS A 12 -9.68 17.12 -8.27
C HIS A 12 -10.57 15.88 -8.46
N VAL A 13 -11.88 16.02 -8.31
CA VAL A 13 -12.83 14.90 -8.50
C VAL A 13 -12.80 14.38 -9.93
N GLN A 14 -12.76 15.25 -10.94
CA GLN A 14 -12.64 14.83 -12.34
C GLN A 14 -11.35 14.04 -12.60
N GLU A 15 -10.24 14.50 -12.05
CA GLU A 15 -8.96 13.79 -12.15
C GLU A 15 -9.00 12.43 -11.45
N GLN A 16 -9.54 12.38 -10.22
CA GLN A 16 -9.69 11.12 -9.49
C GLN A 16 -10.60 10.13 -10.24
N GLN A 17 -11.71 10.58 -10.81
CA GLN A 17 -12.62 9.74 -11.59
C GLN A 17 -11.93 9.13 -12.81
N LYS A 18 -11.06 9.89 -13.49
CA LYS A 18 -10.29 9.38 -14.62
C LYS A 18 -9.44 8.18 -14.23
N TYR A 19 -8.70 8.26 -13.11
CA TYR A 19 -7.84 7.16 -12.65
C TYR A 19 -8.65 6.02 -12.04
N LEU A 20 -9.70 6.31 -11.26
CA LEU A 20 -10.55 5.30 -10.65
C LEU A 20 -11.25 4.42 -11.71
N ARG A 21 -11.67 5.01 -12.84
CA ARG A 21 -12.24 4.23 -13.95
C ARG A 21 -11.26 3.22 -14.54
N LEU A 22 -9.95 3.53 -14.55
CA LEU A 22 -8.93 2.61 -15.02
C LEU A 22 -8.61 1.51 -13.99
N VAL A 23 -8.67 1.85 -12.70
CA VAL A 23 -8.50 0.89 -11.60
C VAL A 23 -9.69 -0.07 -11.53
N PHE A 24 -10.92 0.43 -11.54
CA PHE A 24 -12.15 -0.35 -11.47
C PHE A 24 -12.61 -0.81 -12.86
N ASN A 25 -11.77 -1.61 -13.53
CA ASN A 25 -12.18 -2.31 -14.74
C ASN A 25 -13.03 -3.54 -14.40
N ASP A 26 -13.75 -4.08 -15.40
CA ASP A 26 -14.73 -5.17 -15.21
C ASP A 26 -14.09 -6.41 -14.55
N HIS A 27 -12.87 -6.76 -14.94
CA HIS A 27 -12.16 -7.91 -14.37
C HIS A 27 -11.77 -7.69 -12.91
N PHE A 28 -11.28 -6.51 -12.58
CA PHE A 28 -10.90 -6.18 -11.21
C PHE A 28 -12.11 -6.12 -10.28
N VAL A 29 -13.23 -5.56 -10.75
CA VAL A 29 -14.49 -5.52 -9.99
C VAL A 29 -14.99 -6.93 -9.70
N LEU A 30 -14.93 -7.86 -10.67
CA LEU A 30 -15.34 -9.25 -10.48
C LEU A 30 -14.46 -9.96 -9.43
N VAL A 31 -13.14 -9.79 -9.51
CA VAL A 31 -12.20 -10.34 -8.51
C VAL A 31 -12.49 -9.76 -7.13
N LEU A 32 -12.73 -8.46 -7.04
CA LEU A 32 -13.03 -7.76 -5.78
C LEU A 32 -14.33 -8.28 -5.17
N LEU A 33 -15.36 -8.55 -5.99
CA LEU A 33 -16.64 -9.10 -5.55
C LEU A 33 -16.47 -10.51 -4.98
N ILE A 34 -15.69 -11.38 -5.65
CA ILE A 34 -15.39 -12.74 -5.16
C ILE A 34 -14.61 -12.68 -3.85
N LEU A 35 -13.57 -11.83 -3.78
CA LEU A 35 -12.77 -11.66 -2.56
C LEU A 35 -13.63 -11.13 -1.39
N PHE A 36 -14.48 -10.14 -1.67
CA PHE A 36 -15.38 -9.57 -0.66
C PHE A 36 -16.40 -10.59 -0.16
N GLY A 37 -17.00 -11.36 -1.07
CA GLY A 37 -17.90 -12.45 -0.70
C GLY A 37 -17.21 -13.53 0.14
N GLY A 38 -16.00 -13.94 -0.25
CA GLY A 38 -15.17 -14.86 0.52
C GLY A 38 -14.78 -14.31 1.90
N ALA A 39 -14.42 -13.04 1.97
CA ALA A 39 -14.09 -12.38 3.23
C ALA A 39 -15.31 -12.28 4.17
N LEU A 40 -16.50 -11.96 3.65
CA LEU A 40 -17.74 -11.95 4.43
C LEU A 40 -18.09 -13.34 4.95
N TYR A 41 -17.92 -14.37 4.11
CA TYR A 41 -18.15 -15.76 4.54
C TYR A 41 -17.17 -16.16 5.65
N ALA A 42 -15.87 -15.92 5.45
CA ALA A 42 -14.86 -16.19 6.46
C ALA A 42 -15.14 -15.43 7.77
N TYR A 43 -15.53 -14.15 7.67
CA TYR A 43 -15.94 -13.34 8.83
C TYR A 43 -17.13 -13.95 9.56
N SER A 44 -18.15 -14.42 8.84
CA SER A 44 -19.34 -15.05 9.45
C SER A 44 -19.01 -16.33 10.24
N LEU A 45 -18.02 -17.11 9.76
CA LEU A 45 -17.53 -18.28 10.49
C LEU A 45 -16.70 -17.86 11.71
N LEU A 46 -15.81 -16.87 11.54
CA LEU A 46 -14.95 -16.36 12.59
C LEU A 46 -15.77 -15.82 13.78
N VAL A 47 -16.78 -15.00 13.53
CA VAL A 47 -17.63 -14.43 14.58
C VAL A 47 -18.22 -15.50 15.48
N LYS A 48 -18.65 -16.65 14.92
CA LYS A 48 -19.25 -17.75 15.70
C LYS A 48 -18.27 -18.43 16.65
N THR A 49 -16.98 -18.33 16.38
CA THR A 49 -15.91 -18.96 17.19
C THR A 49 -15.26 -18.01 18.20
N LEU A 50 -15.49 -16.69 18.02
CA LEU A 50 -14.90 -15.68 18.90
C LEU A 50 -15.60 -15.66 20.27
N GLN A 51 -14.79 -15.67 21.31
CA GLN A 51 -15.25 -15.49 22.70
C GLN A 51 -14.78 -14.14 23.22
N PRO A 52 -15.50 -13.54 24.18
CA PRO A 52 -15.06 -12.32 24.84
C PRO A 52 -13.73 -12.54 25.53
N SER A 53 -12.71 -11.79 25.10
CA SER A 53 -11.35 -11.93 25.61
C SER A 53 -10.61 -10.59 25.47
N TRP A 54 -9.63 -10.37 26.37
CA TRP A 54 -8.84 -9.14 26.34
C TRP A 54 -8.03 -9.00 25.03
N TRP A 55 -7.54 -10.09 24.45
CA TRP A 55 -6.80 -10.06 23.19
C TRP A 55 -7.67 -9.68 21.99
N LEU A 56 -8.96 -10.07 21.99
CA LEU A 56 -9.92 -9.66 20.96
C LEU A 56 -10.13 -8.14 21.01
N ALA A 57 -10.35 -7.59 22.22
CA ALA A 57 -10.45 -6.14 22.41
C ALA A 57 -9.18 -5.41 21.94
N LEU A 58 -8.00 -5.96 22.23
CA LEU A 58 -6.73 -5.44 21.76
C LEU A 58 -6.63 -5.41 20.24
N CYS A 59 -6.93 -6.52 19.57
CA CYS A 59 -6.90 -6.60 18.11
C CYS A 59 -7.87 -5.60 17.46
N LEU A 60 -9.10 -5.51 17.96
CA LEU A 60 -10.10 -4.57 17.47
C LEU A 60 -9.65 -3.12 17.69
N ALA A 61 -9.11 -2.79 18.86
CA ALA A 61 -8.59 -1.46 19.15
C ALA A 61 -7.44 -1.07 18.20
N VAL A 62 -6.52 -1.99 17.91
CA VAL A 62 -5.44 -1.77 16.91
C VAL A 62 -6.03 -1.51 15.53
N ILE A 63 -6.97 -2.35 15.07
CA ILE A 63 -7.61 -2.22 13.74
C ILE A 63 -8.32 -0.86 13.63
N PHE A 64 -9.19 -0.52 14.58
CA PHE A 64 -9.93 0.75 14.52
C PHE A 64 -9.04 1.98 14.66
N THR A 65 -8.00 1.92 15.51
CA THR A 65 -7.01 3.01 15.61
C THR A 65 -6.25 3.18 14.29
N ALA A 66 -5.85 2.08 13.64
CA ALA A 66 -5.22 2.12 12.33
C ALA A 66 -6.17 2.71 11.27
N LEU A 67 -7.45 2.33 11.26
CA LEU A 67 -8.45 2.89 10.35
C LEU A 67 -8.65 4.40 10.59
N ILE A 68 -8.66 4.87 11.85
CA ILE A 68 -8.74 6.29 12.17
C ILE A 68 -7.49 7.03 11.71
N ALA A 69 -6.31 6.41 11.81
CA ALA A 69 -5.06 6.99 11.34
C ALA A 69 -4.99 7.11 9.81
N LEU A 70 -5.75 6.29 9.08
CA LEU A 70 -5.84 6.36 7.62
C LEU A 70 -6.58 7.63 7.17
N GLY A 71 -6.18 8.14 6.02
CA GLY A 71 -6.74 9.37 5.44
C GLY A 71 -6.13 10.63 6.06
N GLN A 72 -5.75 11.53 5.18
CA GLN A 72 -5.15 12.82 5.51
C GLN A 72 -6.04 13.96 5.07
N LEU A 73 -5.79 15.13 5.64
CA LEU A 73 -6.43 16.36 5.25
C LEU A 73 -6.12 16.67 3.78
N ALA A 74 -7.15 16.74 2.93
CA ALA A 74 -7.07 17.12 1.54
C ALA A 74 -7.19 18.64 1.45
N THR A 75 -6.06 19.32 1.38
CA THR A 75 -6.05 20.79 1.35
C THR A 75 -6.30 21.36 -0.04
N LEU A 76 -5.98 20.59 -1.09
CA LEU A 76 -5.97 21.05 -2.49
C LEU A 76 -5.17 22.34 -2.69
N ALA A 77 -4.19 22.59 -1.81
CA ALA A 77 -3.28 23.72 -1.90
C ALA A 77 -2.29 23.49 -3.05
N GLN A 78 -1.93 24.56 -3.72
CA GLN A 78 -1.02 24.56 -4.87
C GLN A 78 0.18 25.48 -4.61
N ALA A 79 1.33 25.21 -5.22
CA ALA A 79 2.55 26.01 -5.05
C ALA A 79 2.34 27.54 -5.23
N PRO A 80 1.53 28.05 -6.19
CA PRO A 80 1.28 29.48 -6.33
C PRO A 80 0.56 30.11 -5.12
N ASP A 81 -0.11 29.33 -4.28
CA ASP A 81 -0.90 29.87 -3.16
C ASP A 81 -0.03 30.59 -2.13
N GLN A 82 1.20 30.14 -1.96
CA GLN A 82 2.16 30.77 -1.06
C GLN A 82 2.39 32.25 -1.40
N VAL A 83 2.35 32.60 -2.69
CA VAL A 83 2.59 33.97 -3.14
C VAL A 83 1.28 34.77 -3.26
N PHE A 84 0.26 34.19 -3.90
CA PHE A 84 -0.97 34.92 -4.27
C PHE A 84 -2.03 34.95 -3.17
N LEU A 85 -2.05 33.99 -2.26
CA LEU A 85 -3.07 33.89 -1.22
C LEU A 85 -2.57 34.33 0.18
N LEU A 86 -1.27 34.58 0.33
CA LEU A 86 -0.71 35.06 1.60
C LEU A 86 -1.43 36.33 2.15
N PRO A 87 -1.73 37.35 1.31
CA PRO A 87 -2.47 38.55 1.77
C PRO A 87 -3.91 38.26 2.19
N LYS A 88 -4.46 37.09 1.87
CA LYS A 88 -5.83 36.66 2.17
C LYS A 88 -5.87 35.46 3.11
N ALA A 89 -4.85 35.27 3.96
CA ALA A 89 -4.72 34.12 4.85
C ALA A 89 -5.91 33.95 5.81
N GLU A 90 -6.46 35.04 6.34
CA GLU A 90 -7.67 35.00 7.20
C GLU A 90 -8.87 34.40 6.46
N ALA A 91 -9.15 34.90 5.25
CA ALA A 91 -10.25 34.39 4.42
C ALA A 91 -10.02 32.93 3.96
N PHE A 92 -8.78 32.45 4.00
CA PHE A 92 -8.44 31.08 3.66
C PHE A 92 -8.87 30.08 4.74
N SER A 93 -9.16 30.53 5.97
CA SER A 93 -9.71 29.69 7.01
C SER A 93 -11.04 29.01 6.60
N ASP A 94 -11.94 29.73 5.94
CA ASP A 94 -13.19 29.16 5.41
C ASP A 94 -12.96 28.09 4.35
N TYR A 95 -11.91 28.25 3.54
CA TYR A 95 -11.48 27.26 2.57
C TYR A 95 -11.03 25.98 3.28
N LEU A 96 -10.20 26.09 4.32
CA LEU A 96 -9.68 24.97 5.09
C LEU A 96 -10.78 24.23 5.88
N LEU A 97 -11.80 24.91 6.36
CA LEU A 97 -12.97 24.28 6.98
C LEU A 97 -13.73 23.38 5.99
N LYS A 98 -13.85 23.82 4.71
CA LYS A 98 -14.45 22.99 3.67
C LYS A 98 -13.56 21.82 3.27
N ALA A 99 -12.25 22.05 3.19
CA ALA A 99 -11.25 21.02 2.97
C ALA A 99 -11.35 19.91 4.04
N ARG A 100 -11.48 20.27 5.31
CA ARG A 100 -11.66 19.32 6.43
C ARG A 100 -12.96 18.52 6.28
N ARG A 101 -14.08 19.18 5.97
CA ARG A 101 -15.37 18.49 5.76
C ARG A 101 -15.30 17.48 4.61
N TYR A 102 -14.68 17.87 3.51
CA TYR A 102 -14.44 16.96 2.39
C TYR A 102 -13.55 15.77 2.79
N SER A 103 -12.48 16.04 3.53
CA SER A 103 -11.53 15.02 3.99
C SER A 103 -12.16 14.01 4.96
N MET A 104 -13.27 14.37 5.62
CA MET A 104 -14.01 13.48 6.52
C MET A 104 -14.88 12.48 5.75
N MET A 105 -15.34 12.77 4.52
CA MET A 105 -16.34 11.95 3.81
C MET A 105 -15.87 10.50 3.64
N LEU A 106 -14.70 10.26 3.03
CA LEU A 106 -14.21 8.91 2.79
C LEU A 106 -13.90 8.14 4.08
N PRO A 107 -13.14 8.70 5.05
CA PRO A 107 -12.95 8.03 6.34
C PRO A 107 -14.26 7.77 7.09
N ALA A 108 -15.22 8.69 7.06
CA ALA A 108 -16.50 8.50 7.74
C ALA A 108 -17.30 7.32 7.18
N THR A 109 -17.31 7.14 5.85
CA THR A 109 -17.96 5.99 5.22
C THR A 109 -17.24 4.68 5.56
N LEU A 110 -15.89 4.65 5.46
CA LEU A 110 -15.10 3.46 5.81
C LEU A 110 -15.27 3.04 7.28
N LEU A 111 -15.17 4.00 8.20
CA LEU A 111 -15.39 3.76 9.63
C LEU A 111 -16.85 3.36 9.92
N GLY A 112 -17.81 3.91 9.15
CA GLY A 112 -19.21 3.51 9.21
C GLY A 112 -19.41 2.04 8.86
N PHE A 113 -18.86 1.59 7.74
CA PHE A 113 -18.90 0.18 7.35
C PHE A 113 -18.17 -0.72 8.36
N ALA A 114 -17.01 -0.29 8.87
CA ALA A 114 -16.29 -1.04 9.89
C ALA A 114 -17.09 -1.16 11.21
N ALA A 115 -17.75 -0.10 11.64
CA ALA A 115 -18.62 -0.14 12.83
C ALA A 115 -19.85 -1.02 12.61
N LEU A 116 -20.49 -0.96 11.44
CA LEU A 116 -21.59 -1.85 11.08
C LEU A 116 -21.16 -3.32 11.02
N ALA A 117 -19.96 -3.61 10.58
CA ALA A 117 -19.43 -4.96 10.60
C ALA A 117 -19.28 -5.52 12.02
N MET A 118 -19.21 -4.68 13.06
CA MET A 118 -19.19 -5.15 14.46
C MET A 118 -20.55 -5.60 14.99
N TRP A 119 -21.65 -5.32 14.29
CA TRP A 119 -23.01 -5.68 14.71
C TRP A 119 -23.17 -7.15 15.15
N PRO A 120 -22.83 -8.16 14.31
CA PRO A 120 -22.97 -9.56 14.71
C PRO A 120 -22.06 -9.95 15.87
N LEU A 121 -20.90 -9.29 16.00
CA LEU A 121 -19.98 -9.53 17.12
C LEU A 121 -20.57 -9.02 18.44
N PHE A 122 -21.17 -7.83 18.47
CA PHE A 122 -21.81 -7.30 19.67
C PHE A 122 -23.00 -8.17 20.11
N ALA A 123 -23.82 -8.65 19.16
CA ALA A 123 -24.90 -9.59 19.45
C ALA A 123 -24.36 -10.89 20.09
N GLN A 124 -23.25 -11.43 19.60
CA GLN A 124 -22.62 -12.63 20.14
C GLN A 124 -22.03 -12.41 21.53
N LEU A 125 -21.51 -11.22 21.82
CA LEU A 125 -20.95 -10.84 23.11
C LEU A 125 -22.04 -10.50 24.17
N GLY A 126 -23.32 -10.64 23.85
CA GLY A 126 -24.42 -10.37 24.75
C GLY A 126 -24.69 -8.88 24.99
N GLN A 127 -24.16 -8.01 24.16
CA GLN A 127 -24.45 -6.58 24.19
C GLN A 127 -25.66 -6.27 23.29
N ASP A 128 -26.39 -5.20 23.59
CA ASP A 128 -27.39 -4.72 22.63
C ASP A 128 -26.68 -4.21 21.37
N PRO A 129 -26.84 -4.89 20.22
CA PRO A 129 -26.04 -4.61 19.03
C PRO A 129 -26.35 -3.24 18.42
N ILE A 130 -27.56 -2.69 18.65
CA ILE A 130 -27.94 -1.39 18.12
C ILE A 130 -27.17 -0.30 18.87
N SER A 131 -27.31 -0.26 20.19
CA SER A 131 -26.67 0.77 21.02
C SER A 131 -25.13 0.67 20.95
N ALA A 132 -24.56 -0.54 20.99
CA ALA A 132 -23.12 -0.75 20.89
C ALA A 132 -22.56 -0.29 19.53
N THR A 133 -23.23 -0.60 18.41
CA THR A 133 -22.79 -0.17 17.09
C THR A 133 -22.91 1.34 16.91
N VAL A 134 -24.01 1.95 17.34
CA VAL A 134 -24.21 3.41 17.25
C VAL A 134 -23.20 4.16 18.11
N THR A 135 -22.97 3.72 19.34
CA THR A 135 -21.94 4.33 20.21
C THR A 135 -20.54 4.21 19.67
N LEU A 136 -20.17 3.05 19.12
CA LEU A 136 -18.89 2.86 18.44
C LEU A 136 -18.75 3.78 17.23
N LEU A 137 -19.78 3.84 16.37
CA LEU A 137 -19.80 4.68 15.18
C LEU A 137 -19.57 6.15 15.52
N LEU A 138 -20.29 6.66 16.52
CA LEU A 138 -20.13 8.05 16.98
C LEU A 138 -18.73 8.29 17.56
N ALA A 139 -18.23 7.35 18.36
CA ALA A 139 -16.89 7.45 18.95
C ALA A 139 -15.79 7.55 17.87
N VAL A 140 -15.80 6.65 16.88
CA VAL A 140 -14.77 6.62 15.83
C VAL A 140 -14.87 7.85 14.91
N TRP A 141 -16.06 8.37 14.65
CA TRP A 141 -16.24 9.61 13.90
C TRP A 141 -15.70 10.82 14.65
N LEU A 142 -15.94 10.91 15.96
CA LEU A 142 -15.41 11.98 16.80
C LEU A 142 -13.88 11.93 16.90
N PHE A 143 -13.29 10.75 17.06
CA PHE A 143 -11.83 10.61 17.05
C PHE A 143 -11.25 10.99 15.70
N LYS A 144 -11.90 10.62 14.58
CA LYS A 144 -11.44 11.02 13.23
C LYS A 144 -11.56 12.52 13.01
N ASP A 145 -12.62 13.15 13.51
CA ASP A 145 -12.76 14.61 13.43
C ASP A 145 -11.63 15.32 14.17
N LEU A 146 -11.26 14.83 15.36
CA LEU A 146 -10.09 15.31 16.10
C LEU A 146 -8.77 15.11 15.36
N ASP A 147 -8.57 13.95 14.75
CA ASP A 147 -7.36 13.68 13.95
C ASP A 147 -7.21 14.70 12.81
N LEU A 148 -8.29 14.98 12.09
CA LEU A 148 -8.27 15.97 10.99
C LEU A 148 -8.05 17.40 11.50
N TRP A 149 -8.60 17.74 12.68
CA TRP A 149 -8.33 19.02 13.30
C TRP A 149 -6.88 19.19 13.73
N LEU A 150 -6.28 18.15 14.31
CA LEU A 150 -4.86 18.19 14.69
C LEU A 150 -3.95 18.29 13.47
N GLN A 151 -4.29 17.59 12.37
CA GLN A 151 -3.55 17.74 11.12
C GLN A 151 -3.61 19.17 10.58
N LEU A 152 -4.75 19.84 10.74
CA LEU A 152 -4.91 21.24 10.35
C LEU A 152 -4.11 22.18 11.27
N LEU A 153 -4.22 22.00 12.61
CA LEU A 153 -3.49 22.83 13.57
C LEU A 153 -1.97 22.74 13.44
N GLN A 154 -1.45 21.59 13.09
CA GLN A 154 -0.01 21.42 12.83
C GLN A 154 0.50 22.25 11.64
N ARG A 155 -0.39 22.87 10.87
CA ARG A 155 -0.07 23.77 9.74
C ARG A 155 -0.16 25.25 10.11
N TYR A 156 -0.36 25.53 11.39
CA TYR A 156 -0.23 26.88 11.93
C TYR A 156 1.03 26.98 12.77
N HIS A 157 1.70 28.12 12.70
CA HIS A 157 2.78 28.44 13.63
C HIS A 157 2.18 28.77 14.99
N LEU A 158 2.07 27.75 15.83
CA LEU A 158 1.53 27.90 17.19
C LEU A 158 2.67 28.15 18.18
N PRO A 159 2.43 28.93 19.24
CA PRO A 159 3.46 29.19 20.27
C PRO A 159 3.79 27.94 21.09
N ILE A 160 2.98 26.88 20.98
CA ILE A 160 3.16 25.63 21.72
C ILE A 160 3.87 24.60 20.83
N ASN A 161 5.07 24.21 21.21
CA ASN A 161 5.87 23.22 20.50
C ASN A 161 5.46 21.78 20.91
N TRP A 162 4.35 21.31 20.41
CA TRP A 162 3.93 19.93 20.61
C TRP A 162 4.71 19.00 19.64
N ARG A 163 5.60 18.21 20.20
CA ARG A 163 6.49 17.38 19.39
C ARG A 163 5.77 16.37 18.52
N HIS A 164 4.70 15.73 19.00
CA HIS A 164 3.93 14.72 18.26
C HIS A 164 2.47 14.65 18.71
N PRO A 165 1.64 15.69 18.54
CA PRO A 165 0.28 15.71 19.09
C PRO A 165 -0.62 14.63 18.46
N ARG A 166 -0.40 14.29 17.20
CA ARG A 166 -1.15 13.23 16.51
C ARG A 166 -0.85 11.85 17.12
N LEU A 167 0.40 11.55 17.46
CA LEU A 167 0.78 10.29 18.13
C LEU A 167 0.09 10.19 19.50
N VAL A 168 0.09 11.26 20.28
CA VAL A 168 -0.60 11.29 21.58
C VAL A 168 -2.09 11.02 21.41
N LEU A 169 -2.74 11.66 20.43
CA LEU A 169 -4.15 11.39 20.14
C LEU A 169 -4.37 9.91 19.77
N LEU A 170 -3.54 9.32 18.93
CA LEU A 170 -3.68 7.92 18.51
C LEU A 170 -3.51 6.97 19.71
N VAL A 171 -2.58 7.24 20.63
CA VAL A 171 -2.42 6.46 21.86
C VAL A 171 -3.65 6.56 22.75
N ILE A 172 -4.19 7.77 22.95
CA ILE A 172 -5.42 7.96 23.73
C ILE A 172 -6.60 7.26 23.05
N THR A 173 -6.72 7.39 21.73
CA THR A 173 -7.76 6.70 20.92
C THR A 173 -7.66 5.19 21.06
N PHE A 174 -6.45 4.63 20.98
CA PHE A 174 -6.22 3.20 21.18
C PHE A 174 -6.66 2.75 22.59
N ALA A 175 -6.24 3.46 23.63
CA ALA A 175 -6.60 3.12 25.00
C ALA A 175 -8.12 3.23 25.22
N ALA A 176 -8.77 4.28 24.69
CA ALA A 176 -10.21 4.46 24.79
C ALA A 176 -10.99 3.36 24.03
N LEU A 177 -10.54 2.99 22.83
CA LEU A 177 -11.16 1.91 22.06
C LEU A 177 -10.91 0.55 22.72
N PHE A 178 -9.72 0.30 23.25
CA PHE A 178 -9.44 -0.92 23.99
C PHE A 178 -10.38 -1.09 25.19
N LEU A 179 -10.52 -0.06 26.01
CA LEU A 179 -11.47 -0.07 27.11
C LEU A 179 -12.93 -0.17 26.62
N GLY A 180 -13.24 0.48 25.50
CA GLY A 180 -14.55 0.43 24.87
C GLY A 180 -14.92 -0.99 24.39
N PHE A 181 -14.01 -1.73 23.78
CA PHE A 181 -14.25 -3.11 23.36
C PHE A 181 -14.20 -4.10 24.52
N TYR A 182 -13.41 -3.81 25.56
CA TYR A 182 -13.30 -4.67 26.74
C TYR A 182 -14.49 -4.54 27.70
N LEU A 183 -14.97 -3.34 27.94
CA LEU A 183 -16.08 -3.03 28.85
C LEU A 183 -17.37 -2.80 28.07
N HIS A 184 -17.50 -1.62 27.47
CA HIS A 184 -18.64 -1.21 26.64
C HIS A 184 -18.25 -0.03 25.74
N PRO A 185 -18.69 0.02 24.46
CA PRO A 185 -18.34 1.09 23.51
C PRO A 185 -18.67 2.52 23.99
N ALA A 186 -19.61 2.67 24.90
CA ALA A 186 -19.93 3.97 25.52
C ALA A 186 -18.72 4.64 26.22
N VAL A 187 -17.77 3.85 26.74
CA VAL A 187 -16.55 4.39 27.35
C VAL A 187 -15.71 5.13 26.29
N ALA A 188 -15.53 4.54 25.12
CA ALA A 188 -14.83 5.19 24.02
C ALA A 188 -15.56 6.47 23.56
N LEU A 189 -16.89 6.43 23.51
CA LEU A 189 -17.71 7.60 23.17
C LEU A 189 -17.55 8.74 24.18
N LEU A 190 -17.58 8.45 25.47
CA LEU A 190 -17.38 9.46 26.53
C LEU A 190 -16.01 10.13 26.42
N VAL A 191 -14.95 9.33 26.23
CA VAL A 191 -13.59 9.88 26.01
C VAL A 191 -13.53 10.73 24.75
N ALA A 192 -14.13 10.28 23.64
CA ALA A 192 -14.17 11.03 22.38
C ALA A 192 -14.93 12.36 22.55
N LEU A 193 -16.06 12.36 23.24
CA LEU A 193 -16.85 13.57 23.53
C LEU A 193 -16.08 14.56 24.41
N THR A 194 -15.51 14.11 25.53
CA THR A 194 -14.71 14.97 26.39
C THR A 194 -13.54 15.61 25.67
N LEU A 195 -12.79 14.84 24.90
CA LEU A 195 -11.69 15.37 24.09
C LEU A 195 -12.17 16.40 23.05
N ASN A 196 -13.30 16.15 22.38
CA ASN A 196 -13.88 17.10 21.43
C ASN A 196 -14.32 18.39 22.09
N LEU A 197 -14.94 18.33 23.29
CA LEU A 197 -15.36 19.51 24.05
C LEU A 197 -14.15 20.33 24.50
N VAL A 198 -13.14 19.68 25.07
CA VAL A 198 -11.89 20.33 25.49
C VAL A 198 -11.20 20.97 24.26
N PHE A 199 -11.13 20.25 23.17
CA PHE A 199 -10.52 20.76 21.94
C PHE A 199 -11.27 21.98 21.38
N ARG A 200 -12.60 21.94 21.35
CA ARG A 200 -13.42 23.10 20.91
C ARG A 200 -13.22 24.33 21.78
N TRP A 201 -13.05 24.13 23.08
CA TRP A 201 -12.77 25.23 24.02
C TRP A 201 -11.37 25.82 23.77
N LEU A 202 -10.35 24.99 23.61
CA LEU A 202 -8.96 25.42 23.36
C LEU A 202 -8.73 25.99 21.94
N ARG A 203 -9.49 25.54 20.96
CA ARG A 203 -9.29 25.90 19.54
C ARG A 203 -9.37 27.41 19.29
N SER A 204 -10.32 28.11 19.90
CA SER A 204 -10.51 29.54 19.68
C SER A 204 -9.27 30.33 20.10
N SER A 205 -8.66 29.97 21.22
CA SER A 205 -7.42 30.56 21.70
C SER A 205 -6.22 30.16 20.82
N LEU A 206 -6.10 28.90 20.41
CA LEU A 206 -4.98 28.42 19.62
C LEU A 206 -4.95 29.02 18.20
N LEU A 207 -6.10 29.28 17.60
CA LEU A 207 -6.18 29.84 16.25
C LEU A 207 -6.12 31.39 16.23
N ALA A 208 -6.36 32.06 17.35
CA ALA A 208 -6.34 33.52 17.42
C ALA A 208 -4.94 34.09 17.09
N ASP A 209 -3.90 33.43 17.59
CA ASP A 209 -2.50 33.89 17.45
C ASP A 209 -1.70 33.11 16.39
N GLY A 210 -2.33 32.14 15.73
CA GLY A 210 -1.67 31.24 14.81
C GLY A 210 -1.54 31.79 13.39
N LEU A 211 -0.30 31.92 12.88
CA LEU A 211 -0.03 32.24 11.48
C LEU A 211 -0.08 30.96 10.63
N LEU A 212 -0.83 31.02 9.53
CA LEU A 212 -0.95 29.88 8.61
C LEU A 212 0.35 29.67 7.82
N ASN A 213 0.88 28.45 7.84
CA ASN A 213 2.03 28.03 7.07
C ASN A 213 1.58 27.42 5.73
N PHE A 214 1.63 28.21 4.65
CA PHE A 214 1.24 27.77 3.32
C PHE A 214 2.17 26.67 2.78
N GLU A 215 3.48 26.74 3.03
CA GLU A 215 4.46 25.74 2.60
C GLU A 215 4.08 24.36 3.18
N ALA A 216 3.83 24.31 4.49
CA ALA A 216 3.44 23.08 5.16
C ALA A 216 2.08 22.52 4.65
N LEU A 217 1.16 23.37 4.17
CA LEU A 217 -0.09 22.92 3.55
C LEU A 217 0.14 22.34 2.15
N ILE A 218 1.01 22.96 1.36
CA ILE A 218 1.40 22.49 0.02
C ILE A 218 2.11 21.15 0.11
N ASP A 219 3.08 21.02 1.02
CA ASP A 219 3.80 19.77 1.25
C ASP A 219 2.87 18.64 1.67
N LEU A 220 1.92 18.91 2.58
CA LEU A 220 0.92 17.92 3.00
C LEU A 220 0.11 17.42 1.79
N GLU A 221 -0.30 18.33 0.91
CA GLU A 221 -1.06 17.97 -0.29
C GLU A 221 -0.21 17.21 -1.31
N ALA A 222 1.03 17.64 -1.52
CA ALA A 222 1.97 16.95 -2.40
C ALA A 222 2.24 15.52 -1.93
N ASP A 223 2.45 15.32 -0.64
CA ASP A 223 2.62 14.00 -0.04
C ASP A 223 1.36 13.13 -0.15
N ARG A 224 0.17 13.71 0.03
CA ARG A 224 -1.11 13.04 -0.12
C ARG A 224 -1.34 12.59 -1.56
N MET A 225 -1.17 13.51 -2.51
CA MET A 225 -1.30 13.21 -3.94
C MET A 225 -0.25 12.21 -4.41
N GLY A 226 0.98 12.33 -3.94
CA GLY A 226 2.05 11.37 -4.24
C GLY A 226 1.73 9.95 -3.79
N ARG A 227 0.99 9.76 -2.67
CA ARG A 227 0.50 8.43 -2.26
C ARG A 227 -0.62 7.92 -3.15
N LEU A 228 -1.58 8.78 -3.52
CA LEU A 228 -2.67 8.43 -4.43
C LEU A 228 -2.14 8.04 -5.81
N TYR A 229 -1.23 8.82 -6.37
CA TYR A 229 -0.63 8.50 -7.67
C TYR A 229 0.20 7.23 -7.64
N ARG A 230 0.92 6.94 -6.54
CA ARG A 230 1.61 5.65 -6.37
C ARG A 230 0.63 4.47 -6.33
N PHE A 231 -0.54 4.66 -5.72
CA PHE A 231 -1.60 3.64 -5.74
C PHE A 231 -2.14 3.45 -7.16
N TYR A 232 -2.45 4.53 -7.89
CA TYR A 232 -2.92 4.42 -9.27
C TYR A 232 -1.89 3.81 -10.21
N ASN A 233 -0.60 4.08 -9.98
CA ASN A 233 0.49 3.53 -10.76
C ASN A 233 0.66 2.00 -10.63
N LEU A 234 -0.06 1.36 -9.70
CA LEU A 234 -0.16 -0.11 -9.64
C LEU A 234 -1.07 -0.68 -10.74
N PHE A 235 -1.95 0.15 -11.30
CA PHE A 235 -2.98 -0.26 -12.26
C PHE A 235 -2.84 0.41 -13.64
N THR A 236 -2.25 1.60 -13.68
CA THR A 236 -2.10 2.39 -14.91
C THR A 236 -0.89 3.31 -14.79
N ASP A 237 -0.25 3.60 -15.92
CA ASP A 237 0.86 4.56 -15.96
C ASP A 237 0.36 5.98 -15.67
N VAL A 238 0.88 6.58 -14.61
CA VAL A 238 0.57 7.97 -14.24
C VAL A 238 1.68 8.87 -14.77
N PRO A 239 1.36 9.82 -15.68
CA PRO A 239 2.36 10.77 -16.20
C PRO A 239 3.02 11.56 -15.07
N GLY A 240 4.35 11.69 -15.10
CA GLY A 240 5.10 12.45 -14.10
C GLY A 240 5.56 11.67 -12.86
N LEU A 241 5.06 10.45 -12.65
CA LEU A 241 5.70 9.50 -11.75
C LEU A 241 6.77 8.75 -12.53
N ALA A 242 7.90 9.38 -12.78
CA ALA A 242 9.06 8.66 -13.28
C ALA A 242 9.35 7.51 -12.30
N ASN A 243 9.54 6.30 -12.82
CA ASN A 243 10.02 5.16 -12.03
C ASN A 243 11.32 5.56 -11.37
N SER A 244 11.25 6.08 -10.14
CA SER A 244 12.41 6.62 -9.46
C SER A 244 13.32 5.46 -9.09
N VAL A 245 14.47 5.43 -9.72
CA VAL A 245 15.53 4.48 -9.38
C VAL A 245 16.06 4.86 -8.00
N HIS A 246 15.57 4.19 -6.97
CA HIS A 246 16.03 4.42 -5.61
C HIS A 246 17.25 3.55 -5.28
N ARG A 247 18.32 4.18 -4.78
CA ARG A 247 19.47 3.45 -4.25
C ARG A 247 19.07 2.72 -2.96
N ARG A 248 18.85 1.41 -3.06
CA ARG A 248 18.58 0.52 -1.91
C ARG A 248 19.90 0.04 -1.32
N ARG A 249 20.48 0.82 -0.40
CA ARG A 249 21.81 0.55 0.20
C ARG A 249 21.93 -0.85 0.82
N TYR A 250 20.86 -1.40 1.36
CA TYR A 250 20.81 -2.74 1.95
C TYR A 250 20.96 -3.88 0.91
N LEU A 251 20.72 -3.60 -0.39
CA LEU A 251 20.94 -4.56 -1.48
C LEU A 251 22.31 -4.39 -2.18
N ASP A 252 23.08 -3.36 -1.82
CA ASP A 252 24.41 -3.14 -2.41
C ASP A 252 25.38 -4.33 -2.19
N PRO A 253 25.31 -5.15 -1.09
CA PRO A 253 26.14 -6.36 -0.97
C PRO A 253 25.92 -7.38 -2.07
N LEU A 254 24.67 -7.51 -2.61
CA LEU A 254 24.37 -8.44 -3.71
C LEU A 254 25.05 -8.02 -5.02
N LEU A 255 25.28 -6.73 -5.22
CA LEU A 255 26.02 -6.23 -6.40
C LEU A 255 27.51 -6.62 -6.37
N LYS A 256 28.07 -6.87 -5.18
CA LYS A 256 29.47 -7.31 -5.03
C LYS A 256 29.69 -8.76 -5.49
N LEU A 257 28.63 -9.55 -5.68
CA LEU A 257 28.71 -10.92 -6.19
C LEU A 257 29.14 -10.95 -7.67
N VAL A 258 28.91 -9.86 -8.41
CA VAL A 258 29.34 -9.72 -9.79
C VAL A 258 30.64 -8.94 -9.83
N LYS A 259 31.72 -9.55 -10.29
CA LYS A 259 33.04 -8.88 -10.40
C LYS A 259 32.99 -7.81 -11.50
N PRO A 260 33.55 -6.61 -11.27
CA PRO A 260 33.62 -5.56 -12.28
C PRO A 260 34.67 -5.92 -13.35
N SER A 261 34.24 -6.64 -14.39
CA SER A 261 35.06 -7.02 -15.53
C SER A 261 34.34 -6.71 -16.84
N LYS A 262 35.08 -6.55 -17.95
CA LYS A 262 34.49 -6.29 -19.27
C LYS A 262 33.51 -7.39 -19.69
N SER A 263 33.75 -8.65 -19.31
CA SER A 263 32.90 -9.80 -19.62
C SER A 263 31.60 -9.84 -18.80
N GLU A 264 31.55 -9.20 -17.63
CA GLU A 264 30.41 -9.21 -16.71
C GLU A 264 29.63 -7.87 -16.71
N THR A 265 29.91 -6.99 -17.67
CA THR A 265 29.26 -5.66 -17.76
C THR A 265 27.72 -5.79 -17.83
N TRP A 266 27.20 -6.67 -18.68
CA TRP A 266 25.77 -6.92 -18.81
C TRP A 266 25.17 -7.57 -17.56
N ALA A 267 25.89 -8.50 -16.93
CA ALA A 267 25.43 -9.12 -15.69
C ALA A 267 25.29 -8.09 -14.56
N TYR A 268 26.28 -7.19 -14.42
CA TYR A 268 26.22 -6.11 -13.46
C TYR A 268 25.09 -5.11 -13.76
N LEU A 269 24.91 -4.76 -15.05
CA LEU A 269 23.86 -3.81 -15.47
C LEU A 269 22.46 -4.37 -15.18
N TYR A 270 22.18 -5.62 -15.58
CA TYR A 270 20.91 -6.28 -15.32
C TYR A 270 20.67 -6.48 -13.82
N LEU A 271 21.64 -6.96 -13.05
CA LEU A 271 21.49 -7.14 -11.61
C LEU A 271 21.23 -5.79 -10.91
N ARG A 272 21.97 -4.75 -11.28
CA ARG A 272 21.77 -3.40 -10.74
C ARG A 272 20.40 -2.84 -11.12
N GLY A 273 19.97 -2.98 -12.36
CA GLY A 273 18.67 -2.54 -12.84
C GLY A 273 17.53 -3.26 -12.12
N PHE A 274 17.64 -4.57 -11.95
CA PHE A 274 16.67 -5.37 -11.20
C PHE A 274 16.58 -4.95 -9.73
N LEU A 275 17.71 -4.81 -9.02
CA LEU A 275 17.71 -4.49 -7.59
C LEU A 275 17.31 -3.04 -7.29
N ARG A 276 17.62 -2.09 -8.18
CA ARG A 276 17.32 -0.66 -7.99
C ARG A 276 16.05 -0.21 -8.68
N GLY A 277 15.60 -0.93 -9.72
CA GLY A 277 14.30 -0.72 -10.36
C GLY A 277 13.17 -1.12 -9.41
N GLY A 278 12.08 -0.35 -9.41
CA GLY A 278 10.88 -0.66 -8.60
C GLY A 278 9.98 -1.68 -9.27
N GLU A 279 9.96 -1.73 -10.57
CA GLU A 279 9.02 -2.48 -11.39
C GLU A 279 9.26 -4.00 -11.32
N TYR A 280 10.38 -4.47 -11.85
CA TYR A 280 10.67 -5.90 -11.96
C TYR A 280 10.93 -6.58 -10.61
N LEU A 281 11.63 -5.93 -9.69
CA LEU A 281 11.81 -6.45 -8.33
C LEU A 281 10.47 -6.50 -7.58
N GLY A 282 9.65 -5.46 -7.72
CA GLY A 282 8.32 -5.41 -7.10
C GLY A 282 7.40 -6.52 -7.62
N LEU A 283 7.41 -6.76 -8.93
CA LEU A 283 6.68 -7.83 -9.60
C LEU A 283 7.14 -9.21 -9.09
N TYR A 284 8.44 -9.45 -9.09
CA TYR A 284 9.05 -10.69 -8.61
C TYR A 284 8.65 -11.00 -7.17
N LEU A 285 8.80 -10.02 -6.26
CA LEU A 285 8.47 -10.22 -4.84
C LEU A 285 6.98 -10.46 -4.62
N ARG A 286 6.08 -9.80 -5.36
CA ARG A 286 4.63 -10.04 -5.24
C ARG A 286 4.27 -11.47 -5.64
N LEU A 287 4.74 -11.94 -6.79
CA LEU A 287 4.45 -13.30 -7.27
C LEU A 287 5.09 -14.35 -6.36
N LEU A 288 6.32 -14.13 -5.90
CA LEU A 288 6.99 -14.99 -4.92
C LEU A 288 6.17 -15.14 -3.63
N VAL A 289 5.69 -14.02 -3.06
CA VAL A 289 4.92 -14.03 -1.81
C VAL A 289 3.56 -14.70 -2.02
N ILE A 290 2.85 -14.38 -3.10
CA ILE A 290 1.54 -15.00 -3.39
C ILE A 290 1.71 -16.49 -3.62
N GLY A 291 2.70 -16.93 -4.41
CA GLY A 291 3.02 -18.32 -4.62
C GLY A 291 3.37 -19.05 -3.33
N ALA A 292 4.20 -18.44 -2.47
CA ALA A 292 4.56 -19.00 -1.18
C ALA A 292 3.35 -19.17 -0.25
N ILE A 293 2.41 -18.21 -0.24
CA ILE A 293 1.15 -18.32 0.53
C ILE A 293 0.32 -19.48 0.00
N ILE A 294 0.17 -19.64 -1.31
CA ILE A 294 -0.59 -20.74 -1.92
C ILE A 294 0.05 -22.09 -1.56
N VAL A 295 1.38 -22.21 -1.67
CA VAL A 295 2.12 -23.40 -1.24
C VAL A 295 1.94 -23.69 0.25
N ALA A 296 1.83 -22.64 1.09
CA ALA A 296 1.60 -22.81 2.53
C ALA A 296 0.18 -23.29 2.87
N VAL A 297 -0.83 -22.96 2.06
CA VAL A 297 -2.25 -23.27 2.33
C VAL A 297 -2.65 -24.64 1.79
N LEU A 298 -2.17 -25.02 0.61
CA LEU A 298 -2.55 -26.27 -0.06
C LEU A 298 -1.86 -27.47 0.59
N SER A 299 -2.54 -28.65 0.52
CA SER A 299 -2.01 -29.89 1.08
C SER A 299 -1.71 -30.96 0.02
N GLN A 300 -2.31 -30.86 -1.17
CA GLN A 300 -2.21 -31.87 -2.23
C GLN A 300 -0.91 -31.67 -3.03
N TRP A 301 0.01 -32.65 -3.00
CA TRP A 301 1.33 -32.54 -3.62
C TRP A 301 1.32 -32.20 -5.12
N TRP A 302 0.37 -32.77 -5.89
CA TRP A 302 0.26 -32.52 -7.33
C TRP A 302 -0.28 -31.11 -7.63
N LEU A 303 -1.19 -30.57 -6.81
CA LEU A 303 -1.64 -29.18 -6.92
C LEU A 303 -0.50 -28.21 -6.58
N LEU A 304 0.27 -28.51 -5.54
CA LEU A 304 1.43 -27.72 -5.14
C LEU A 304 2.47 -27.63 -6.26
N LEU A 305 2.78 -28.76 -6.91
CA LEU A 305 3.68 -28.78 -8.05
C LEU A 305 3.11 -27.96 -9.24
N GLY A 306 1.80 -28.13 -9.53
CA GLY A 306 1.12 -27.38 -10.60
C GLY A 306 1.17 -25.86 -10.37
N PHE A 307 0.85 -25.41 -9.16
CA PHE A 307 0.93 -23.98 -8.82
C PHE A 307 2.37 -23.46 -8.78
N ALA A 308 3.33 -24.24 -8.28
CA ALA A 308 4.73 -23.86 -8.29
C ALA A 308 5.22 -23.62 -9.73
N ILE A 309 4.94 -24.55 -10.67
CA ILE A 309 5.28 -24.39 -12.07
C ILE A 309 4.57 -23.18 -12.70
N LEU A 310 3.29 -22.96 -12.36
CA LEU A 310 2.53 -21.81 -12.85
C LEU A 310 3.18 -20.49 -12.42
N PHE A 311 3.56 -20.34 -11.15
CA PHE A 311 4.20 -19.12 -10.65
C PHE A 311 5.60 -18.94 -11.25
N LEU A 312 6.40 -19.99 -11.36
CA LEU A 312 7.69 -19.96 -12.06
C LEU A 312 7.53 -19.51 -13.51
N TYR A 313 6.50 -20.01 -14.21
CA TYR A 313 6.20 -19.57 -15.57
C TYR A 313 5.79 -18.09 -15.61
N MET A 314 4.89 -17.65 -14.71
CA MET A 314 4.43 -16.26 -14.65
C MET A 314 5.58 -15.30 -14.41
N VAL A 315 6.44 -15.59 -13.43
CA VAL A 315 7.63 -14.77 -13.14
C VAL A 315 8.59 -14.77 -14.33
N GLY A 316 8.91 -15.94 -14.86
CA GLY A 316 9.81 -16.07 -16.00
C GLY A 316 9.31 -15.29 -17.21
N PHE A 317 8.03 -15.44 -17.56
CA PHE A 317 7.41 -14.75 -18.69
C PHE A 317 7.38 -13.23 -18.52
N GLN A 318 7.01 -12.74 -17.33
CA GLN A 318 6.92 -11.32 -17.06
C GLN A 318 8.29 -10.62 -16.93
N LEU A 319 9.36 -11.37 -16.71
CA LEU A 319 10.73 -10.84 -16.73
C LEU A 319 11.34 -10.76 -18.15
N LEU A 320 10.78 -11.39 -19.18
CA LEU A 320 11.34 -11.36 -20.53
C LEU A 320 11.48 -9.94 -21.12
N PRO A 321 10.51 -9.00 -20.95
CA PRO A 321 10.66 -7.64 -21.46
C PRO A 321 11.84 -6.87 -20.86
N PHE A 322 12.29 -7.25 -19.65
CA PHE A 322 13.46 -6.65 -19.02
C PHE A 322 14.75 -6.78 -19.84
N PHE A 323 14.84 -7.80 -20.71
CA PHE A 323 15.95 -7.99 -21.63
C PHE A 323 16.16 -6.78 -22.55
N PHE A 324 15.07 -6.15 -23.00
CA PHE A 324 15.08 -5.05 -23.96
C PHE A 324 15.19 -3.66 -23.32
N GLN A 325 15.13 -3.56 -22.00
CA GLN A 325 15.07 -2.28 -21.26
C GLN A 325 16.24 -1.33 -21.56
N TYR A 326 17.39 -1.86 -21.94
CA TYR A 326 18.60 -1.08 -22.19
C TYR A 326 18.94 -0.89 -23.68
N ASP A 327 18.08 -1.36 -24.60
CA ASP A 327 18.36 -1.31 -26.04
C ASP A 327 18.26 0.09 -26.64
N GLU A 328 17.44 0.96 -26.04
CA GLU A 328 17.30 2.36 -26.47
C GLU A 328 18.38 3.29 -25.89
N ILE A 329 19.26 2.77 -25.04
CA ILE A 329 20.30 3.58 -24.42
C ILE A 329 21.52 3.64 -25.34
N VAL A 330 21.86 4.82 -25.85
CA VAL A 330 22.97 5.06 -26.79
C VAL A 330 24.29 4.49 -26.26
N PHE A 331 24.57 4.61 -24.97
CA PHE A 331 25.81 4.14 -24.36
C PHE A 331 26.03 2.62 -24.48
N THR A 332 24.97 1.81 -24.55
CA THR A 332 25.08 0.36 -24.69
C THR A 332 25.60 -0.06 -26.06
N HIS A 333 25.43 0.79 -27.08
CA HIS A 333 25.91 0.59 -28.43
C HIS A 333 27.31 1.16 -28.68
N LEU A 334 27.75 2.11 -27.85
CA LEU A 334 29.08 2.72 -27.98
C LEU A 334 30.21 1.83 -27.45
N TYR A 335 29.91 0.93 -26.53
CA TYR A 335 30.92 0.03 -25.97
C TYR A 335 31.00 -1.27 -26.76
N PRO A 336 32.20 -1.74 -27.14
CA PRO A 336 32.40 -2.98 -27.91
C PRO A 336 32.21 -4.22 -27.01
N VAL A 337 31.00 -4.52 -26.66
CA VAL A 337 30.63 -5.70 -25.86
C VAL A 337 29.93 -6.70 -26.80
N ALA A 338 30.39 -7.95 -26.82
CA ALA A 338 29.85 -8.96 -27.73
C ALA A 338 28.35 -9.23 -27.47
N PRO A 339 27.48 -9.28 -28.50
CA PRO A 339 26.04 -9.52 -28.35
C PRO A 339 25.69 -10.79 -27.57
N ASN A 340 26.50 -11.84 -27.71
CA ASN A 340 26.29 -13.09 -26.98
C ASN A 340 26.44 -12.96 -25.47
N GLN A 341 27.16 -11.96 -24.97
CA GLN A 341 27.31 -11.71 -23.52
C GLN A 341 26.02 -11.16 -22.91
N LYS A 342 25.24 -10.36 -23.63
CA LYS A 342 23.96 -9.83 -23.21
C LYS A 342 22.98 -10.96 -22.90
N LEU A 343 22.78 -11.88 -23.86
CA LEU A 343 21.88 -13.02 -23.71
C LEU A 343 22.31 -13.93 -22.53
N ALA A 344 23.60 -14.29 -22.47
CA ALA A 344 24.12 -15.14 -21.42
C ALA A 344 24.02 -14.53 -20.03
N ALA A 345 24.20 -13.21 -19.90
CA ALA A 345 24.07 -12.49 -18.66
C ALA A 345 22.59 -12.47 -18.17
N PHE A 346 21.67 -12.23 -19.11
CA PHE A 346 20.24 -12.23 -18.79
C PHE A 346 19.73 -13.65 -18.43
N GLU A 347 20.13 -14.67 -19.17
CA GLU A 347 19.80 -16.08 -18.86
C GLU A 347 20.28 -16.46 -17.45
N ARG A 348 21.50 -16.06 -17.06
CA ARG A 348 22.03 -16.29 -15.70
C ARG A 348 21.17 -15.61 -14.64
N LEU A 349 20.84 -14.34 -14.83
CA LEU A 349 19.99 -13.61 -13.89
C LEU A 349 18.63 -14.30 -13.76
N LEU A 350 17.96 -14.58 -14.88
CA LEU A 350 16.65 -15.21 -14.90
C LEU A 350 16.68 -16.59 -14.22
N MET A 351 17.66 -17.41 -14.54
CA MET A 351 17.85 -18.73 -13.91
C MET A 351 18.07 -18.61 -12.40
N THR A 352 18.88 -17.65 -11.95
CA THR A 352 19.14 -17.42 -10.52
C THR A 352 17.87 -17.00 -9.77
N LEU A 353 17.06 -16.10 -10.35
CA LEU A 353 15.82 -15.65 -9.73
C LEU A 353 14.78 -16.78 -9.65
N LEU A 354 14.60 -17.54 -10.72
CA LEU A 354 13.67 -18.67 -10.73
C LEU A 354 14.12 -19.81 -9.80
N LEU A 355 15.42 -20.10 -9.70
CA LEU A 355 15.93 -21.09 -8.73
C LEU A 355 15.74 -20.62 -7.30
N LEU A 356 15.90 -19.33 -7.01
CA LEU A 356 15.62 -18.77 -5.70
C LEU A 356 14.14 -18.93 -5.35
N GLU A 357 13.23 -18.76 -6.30
CA GLU A 357 11.80 -19.02 -6.11
C GLU A 357 11.50 -20.50 -5.81
N VAL A 358 12.12 -21.44 -6.56
CA VAL A 358 12.04 -22.89 -6.26
C VAL A 358 12.50 -23.19 -4.84
N VAL A 359 13.62 -22.62 -4.42
CA VAL A 359 14.14 -22.81 -3.04
C VAL A 359 13.14 -22.29 -2.01
N VAL A 360 12.57 -21.10 -2.21
CA VAL A 360 11.57 -20.54 -1.29
C VAL A 360 10.34 -21.45 -1.19
N PHE A 361 9.77 -21.89 -2.32
CA PHE A 361 8.61 -22.79 -2.33
C PHE A 361 8.92 -24.14 -1.67
N THR A 362 10.10 -24.69 -1.92
CA THR A 362 10.56 -25.92 -1.29
C THR A 362 10.68 -25.76 0.23
N LEU A 363 11.28 -24.65 0.70
CA LEU A 363 11.39 -24.36 2.13
C LEU A 363 10.03 -24.21 2.81
N VAL A 364 9.08 -23.53 2.15
CA VAL A 364 7.70 -23.40 2.68
C VAL A 364 7.03 -24.77 2.79
N ALA A 365 7.17 -25.65 1.80
CA ALA A 365 6.64 -27.00 1.85
C ALA A 365 7.30 -27.84 2.95
N LEU A 366 8.61 -27.70 3.18
CA LEU A 366 9.35 -28.35 4.27
C LEU A 366 8.88 -27.88 5.66
N ILE A 367 8.67 -26.58 5.85
CA ILE A 367 8.14 -26.02 7.11
C ILE A 367 6.76 -26.61 7.43
N ARG A 368 5.97 -26.93 6.41
CA ARG A 368 4.67 -27.60 6.53
C ARG A 368 4.78 -29.11 6.67
N LEU A 369 6.00 -29.67 6.81
CA LEU A 369 6.29 -31.12 6.90
C LEU A 369 5.76 -31.95 5.71
N GLN A 370 5.62 -31.34 4.55
CA GLN A 370 5.14 -31.97 3.31
C GLN A 370 6.32 -32.46 2.47
N TRP A 371 7.01 -33.49 2.90
CA TRP A 371 8.27 -33.98 2.30
C TRP A 371 8.14 -34.35 0.83
N LEU A 372 7.05 -35.02 0.45
CA LEU A 372 6.80 -35.42 -0.94
C LEU A 372 6.60 -34.17 -1.84
N ALA A 373 5.81 -33.20 -1.37
CA ALA A 373 5.60 -31.96 -2.10
C ALA A 373 6.90 -31.15 -2.23
N ALA A 374 7.70 -31.05 -1.19
CA ALA A 374 8.99 -30.38 -1.21
C ALA A 374 9.95 -31.03 -2.23
N LEU A 375 10.02 -32.37 -2.26
CA LEU A 375 10.84 -33.10 -3.23
C LEU A 375 10.35 -32.85 -4.67
N THR A 376 9.04 -32.95 -4.93
CA THR A 376 8.46 -32.76 -6.27
C THR A 376 8.61 -31.32 -6.76
N ILE A 377 8.44 -30.32 -5.89
CA ILE A 377 8.67 -28.90 -6.22
C ILE A 377 10.16 -28.68 -6.54
N PHE A 378 11.07 -29.22 -5.74
CA PHE A 378 12.49 -29.05 -5.97
C PHE A 378 12.94 -29.68 -7.29
N VAL A 379 12.60 -30.94 -7.54
CA VAL A 379 13.01 -31.66 -8.76
C VAL A 379 12.25 -31.12 -9.98
N GLY A 380 10.92 -31.04 -9.92
CA GLY A 380 10.09 -30.55 -11.02
C GLY A 380 10.32 -29.08 -11.32
N GLY A 381 10.46 -28.26 -10.27
CA GLY A 381 10.75 -26.83 -10.42
C GLY A 381 12.12 -26.56 -11.05
N THR A 382 13.18 -27.26 -10.61
CA THR A 382 14.52 -27.11 -11.21
C THR A 382 14.56 -27.59 -12.64
N ALA A 383 13.91 -28.70 -12.97
CA ALA A 383 13.78 -29.19 -14.35
C ALA A 383 13.03 -28.17 -15.23
N PHE A 384 11.93 -27.61 -14.71
CA PHE A 384 11.18 -26.57 -15.39
C PHE A 384 12.04 -25.31 -15.62
N VAL A 385 12.75 -24.81 -14.61
CA VAL A 385 13.61 -23.62 -14.71
C VAL A 385 14.68 -23.83 -15.77
N TRP A 386 15.31 -25.00 -15.79
CA TRP A 386 16.33 -25.34 -16.80
C TRP A 386 15.74 -25.33 -18.22
N GLY A 387 14.59 -25.98 -18.45
CA GLY A 387 13.91 -26.01 -19.75
C GLY A 387 13.43 -24.62 -20.18
N PHE A 388 12.81 -23.86 -19.25
CA PHE A 388 12.32 -22.52 -19.52
C PHE A 388 13.45 -21.56 -19.92
N THR A 389 14.54 -21.52 -19.16
CA THR A 389 15.64 -20.58 -19.42
C THR A 389 16.45 -20.94 -20.67
N ARG A 390 16.75 -22.25 -20.88
CA ARG A 390 17.62 -22.70 -21.98
C ARG A 390 16.91 -22.79 -23.31
N TRP A 391 15.63 -23.12 -23.31
CA TRP A 391 14.87 -23.34 -24.53
C TRP A 391 13.85 -22.25 -24.80
N TYR A 392 12.85 -22.08 -23.92
CA TYR A 392 11.75 -21.17 -24.19
C TYR A 392 12.19 -19.70 -24.24
N ALA A 393 12.88 -19.21 -23.19
CA ALA A 393 13.32 -17.81 -23.12
C ALA A 393 14.29 -17.48 -24.24
N ARG A 394 15.24 -18.37 -24.52
CA ARG A 394 16.23 -18.17 -25.61
C ARG A 394 15.60 -18.07 -27.00
N VAL A 395 14.64 -18.94 -27.33
CA VAL A 395 13.93 -18.89 -28.61
C VAL A 395 13.14 -17.60 -28.73
N ARG A 396 12.40 -17.25 -27.71
CA ARG A 396 11.53 -16.08 -27.74
C ARG A 396 12.31 -14.75 -27.80
N LEU A 397 13.44 -14.66 -27.11
CA LEU A 397 14.29 -13.46 -27.13
C LEU A 397 14.99 -13.30 -28.50
N ARG A 398 15.47 -14.40 -29.13
CA ARG A 398 16.09 -14.33 -30.44
C ARG A 398 15.12 -13.96 -31.57
N VAL A 399 13.90 -14.50 -31.54
CA VAL A 399 12.88 -14.17 -32.54
C VAL A 399 12.50 -12.70 -32.48
N HIS A 400 12.44 -12.11 -31.27
CA HIS A 400 12.10 -10.71 -31.10
C HIS A 400 13.25 -9.76 -31.47
N ASP A 401 14.50 -10.18 -31.25
CA ASP A 401 15.71 -9.45 -31.65
C ASP A 401 15.89 -9.44 -33.20
N ALA A 402 15.43 -10.48 -33.86
CA ALA A 402 15.49 -10.60 -35.34
C ALA A 402 14.36 -9.81 -36.05
N MET A 403 13.31 -9.42 -35.37
CA MET A 403 12.20 -8.63 -35.91
C MET A 403 12.36 -7.10 -35.68
N ARG A 404 13.38 -6.67 -34.97
CA ARG A 404 13.78 -5.25 -34.80
C ARG A 404 14.95 -4.89 -35.68
#